data_52cbb35350b89a05c27599b8a90fab7b
#
_entry.id   52cbb35350b89a05c27599b8a90fab7b
#
_cell.length_a   1.000
_cell.length_b   1.000
_cell.length_c   1.000
_cell.angle_alpha   90.00
_cell.angle_beta   90.00
_cell.angle_gamma   90.00
#
_symmetry.space_group_name_H-M   'P 1'
#
loop_
_entity.id
_entity.type
_entity.pdbx_description
1 polymer ?
#
loop_
_entity_poly.entity_id
_entity_poly.type
_entity_poly.pdbx_seq_one_letter_code
_entity_poly.pdbx_strand_id
1 'polypeptide(L)'
;MADKVRDLRSALERLKTMEGQYIETDVEVDPMAELAGVYRYVGAGGTVKRPTKEGPAMVFNNVKGHKDARVAIGVLASRKRVAALLDCKPEELGKKLYHSVDNPIAPVEYQGDAPCQQVVHKVEDPDFNLYDLVPAPTNTPDDAGPYITLGMCYATHPDT
;
A
#
# COMPACT_ATOMS: atom_id res chain seq x y z
N MET A 1 21.75 13.38 0.97
CA MET A 1 20.63 13.16 1.94
C MET A 1 19.62 12.30 1.24
N ALA A 2 19.15 11.23 1.85
CA ALA A 2 18.07 10.43 1.25
C ALA A 2 16.83 11.33 1.14
N ASP A 3 16.18 11.30 -0.03
CA ASP A 3 14.99 12.09 -0.26
C ASP A 3 13.90 11.71 0.75
N LYS A 4 13.22 12.73 1.28
CA LYS A 4 12.16 12.54 2.27
C LYS A 4 10.99 11.76 1.63
N VAL A 5 10.53 10.71 2.29
CA VAL A 5 9.35 9.96 1.86
C VAL A 5 8.11 10.84 1.94
N ARG A 6 7.37 10.95 0.83
CA ARG A 6 6.20 11.82 0.71
C ARG A 6 4.95 11.07 0.24
N ASP A 7 5.15 9.96 -0.46
CA ASP A 7 4.11 9.16 -1.08
C ASP A 7 4.55 7.69 -1.22
N LEU A 8 3.68 6.84 -1.76
CA LEU A 8 3.99 5.43 -1.96
C LEU A 8 5.19 5.23 -2.91
N ARG A 9 5.34 6.04 -3.96
CA ARG A 9 6.44 5.92 -4.91
C ARG A 9 7.79 6.16 -4.23
N SER A 10 7.91 7.28 -3.52
CA SER A 10 9.13 7.59 -2.76
C SER A 10 9.39 6.60 -1.61
N ALA A 11 8.33 6.02 -1.02
CA ALA A 11 8.47 4.95 -0.04
C ALA A 11 9.08 3.68 -0.68
N LEU A 12 8.58 3.25 -1.83
CA LEU A 12 9.12 2.08 -2.53
C LEU A 12 10.57 2.31 -2.97
N GLU A 13 10.91 3.50 -3.50
CA GLU A 13 12.31 3.84 -3.85
C GLU A 13 13.22 3.81 -2.61
N ARG A 14 12.74 4.29 -1.47
CA ARG A 14 13.47 4.18 -0.21
C ARG A 14 13.72 2.73 0.19
N LEU A 15 12.70 1.87 0.05
CA LEU A 15 12.82 0.44 0.40
C LEU A 15 13.77 -0.31 -0.53
N LYS A 16 13.85 0.05 -1.81
CA LYS A 16 14.84 -0.51 -2.77
C LYS A 16 16.28 -0.32 -2.30
N THR A 17 16.57 0.75 -1.58
CA THR A 17 17.92 1.01 -1.04
C THR A 17 18.25 0.22 0.21
N MET A 18 17.29 -0.47 0.79
CA MET A 18 17.43 -1.22 2.05
C MET A 18 17.55 -2.71 1.77
N GLU A 19 18.71 -3.28 2.09
CA GLU A 19 18.95 -4.71 1.88
C GLU A 19 17.87 -5.59 2.52
N GLY A 20 17.33 -6.51 1.71
CA GLY A 20 16.30 -7.48 2.13
C GLY A 20 14.92 -6.88 2.46
N GLN A 21 14.68 -5.59 2.15
CA GLN A 21 13.40 -4.94 2.48
C GLN A 21 12.47 -4.75 1.28
N TYR A 22 12.91 -5.11 0.07
CA TYR A 22 12.14 -4.92 -1.14
C TYR A 22 12.38 -6.05 -2.14
N ILE A 23 11.30 -6.53 -2.75
CA ILE A 23 11.33 -7.43 -3.91
C ILE A 23 10.24 -6.96 -4.89
N GLU A 24 10.52 -7.04 -6.19
CA GLU A 24 9.51 -6.88 -7.24
C GLU A 24 9.56 -8.02 -8.24
N THR A 25 8.45 -8.28 -8.91
CA THR A 25 8.31 -9.34 -9.91
C THR A 25 7.39 -8.92 -11.05
N ASP A 26 7.76 -9.33 -12.28
CA ASP A 26 6.96 -9.18 -13.49
C ASP A 26 6.18 -10.45 -13.85
N VAL A 27 6.34 -11.51 -13.07
CA VAL A 27 5.57 -12.74 -13.23
C VAL A 27 4.10 -12.44 -12.99
N GLU A 28 3.23 -12.87 -13.92
CA GLU A 28 1.78 -12.71 -13.74
C GLU A 28 1.32 -13.41 -12.46
N VAL A 29 0.48 -12.71 -11.70
CA VAL A 29 -0.09 -13.19 -10.46
C VAL A 29 -1.60 -12.98 -10.45
N ASP A 30 -2.34 -13.99 -10.00
CA ASP A 30 -3.79 -13.88 -9.81
C ASP A 30 -4.09 -13.08 -8.53
N PRO A 31 -4.88 -11.99 -8.58
CA PRO A 31 -5.25 -11.24 -7.39
C PRO A 31 -6.16 -12.04 -6.44
N MET A 32 -6.79 -13.13 -6.93
CA MET A 32 -7.58 -14.04 -6.12
C MET A 32 -6.69 -15.01 -5.34
N ALA A 33 -6.36 -14.69 -4.11
CA ALA A 33 -5.60 -15.45 -3.13
C ALA A 33 -4.12 -15.74 -3.48
N GLU A 34 -3.74 -15.87 -4.77
CA GLU A 34 -2.37 -16.21 -5.17
C GLU A 34 -1.38 -15.10 -4.76
N LEU A 35 -1.69 -13.84 -5.06
CA LEU A 35 -0.84 -12.71 -4.70
C LEU A 35 -0.53 -12.68 -3.19
N ALA A 36 -1.55 -12.79 -2.37
CA ALA A 36 -1.40 -12.83 -0.91
C ALA A 36 -0.67 -14.10 -0.44
N GLY A 37 -0.93 -15.25 -1.10
CA GLY A 37 -0.24 -16.52 -0.83
C GLY A 37 1.26 -16.44 -1.12
N VAL A 38 1.65 -15.87 -2.26
CA VAL A 38 3.06 -15.65 -2.63
C VAL A 38 3.74 -14.73 -1.62
N TYR A 39 3.13 -13.59 -1.30
CA TYR A 39 3.65 -12.69 -0.26
C TYR A 39 3.82 -13.42 1.07
N ARG A 40 2.82 -14.17 1.49
CA ARG A 40 2.84 -14.93 2.74
C ARG A 40 3.95 -15.97 2.76
N TYR A 41 4.14 -16.68 1.66
CA TYR A 41 5.16 -17.72 1.53
C TYR A 41 6.58 -17.13 1.56
N VAL A 42 6.83 -16.10 0.75
CA VAL A 42 8.15 -15.46 0.62
C VAL A 42 8.47 -14.63 1.87
N GLY A 43 7.53 -13.80 2.30
CA GLY A 43 7.77 -12.77 3.28
C GLY A 43 7.58 -13.19 4.73
N ALA A 44 6.70 -14.15 5.00
CA ALA A 44 6.30 -14.45 6.36
C ALA A 44 6.75 -15.84 6.86
N GLY A 45 7.45 -16.61 6.02
CA GLY A 45 7.97 -17.95 6.39
C GLY A 45 6.98 -19.07 6.25
N GLY A 46 5.89 -18.90 5.51
CA GLY A 46 4.92 -19.93 5.17
C GLY A 46 3.47 -19.50 5.34
N THR A 47 2.55 -20.35 4.91
CA THR A 47 1.13 -20.05 4.82
C THR A 47 0.30 -20.64 5.97
N VAL A 48 0.79 -21.67 6.64
CA VAL A 48 0.02 -22.48 7.62
C VAL A 48 0.24 -22.01 9.07
N LYS A 49 1.42 -21.49 9.37
CA LYS A 49 1.79 -21.06 10.73
C LYS A 49 1.82 -19.54 10.84
N ARG A 50 1.86 -19.03 12.07
CA ARG A 50 2.11 -17.61 12.30
C ARG A 50 3.42 -17.19 11.62
N PRO A 51 3.52 -15.95 11.11
CA PRO A 51 4.76 -15.44 10.54
C PRO A 51 5.93 -15.61 11.49
N THR A 52 7.01 -16.19 11.01
CA THR A 52 8.26 -16.41 11.76
C THR A 52 9.40 -15.58 11.24
N LYS A 53 9.21 -14.92 10.10
CA LYS A 53 10.17 -14.03 9.46
C LYS A 53 9.60 -12.65 9.30
N GLU A 54 10.50 -11.68 9.31
CA GLU A 54 10.27 -10.34 8.79
C GLU A 54 10.68 -10.33 7.32
N GLY A 55 9.70 -10.49 6.42
CA GLY A 55 9.96 -10.52 4.99
C GLY A 55 9.94 -9.13 4.35
N PRO A 56 10.39 -9.02 3.08
CA PRO A 56 10.39 -7.76 2.33
C PRO A 56 8.98 -7.25 2.03
N ALA A 57 8.86 -5.98 1.69
CA ALA A 57 7.74 -5.51 0.90
C ALA A 57 7.85 -6.10 -0.50
N MET A 58 6.73 -6.45 -1.11
CA MET A 58 6.70 -7.00 -2.46
C MET A 58 5.86 -6.11 -3.38
N VAL A 59 6.32 -5.96 -4.62
CA VAL A 59 5.58 -5.30 -5.69
C VAL A 59 5.37 -6.29 -6.83
N PHE A 60 4.11 -6.46 -7.21
CA PHE A 60 3.69 -7.26 -8.36
C PHE A 60 3.37 -6.31 -9.50
N ASN A 61 4.16 -6.36 -10.56
CA ASN A 61 4.04 -5.47 -11.71
C ASN A 61 3.06 -5.99 -12.77
N ASN A 62 2.66 -7.26 -12.70
CA ASN A 62 1.77 -7.91 -13.66
C ASN A 62 0.64 -8.62 -12.91
N VAL A 63 -0.50 -7.96 -12.82
CA VAL A 63 -1.69 -8.47 -12.12
C VAL A 63 -2.70 -8.93 -13.15
N LYS A 64 -3.06 -10.21 -13.12
CA LYS A 64 -4.00 -10.84 -14.01
C LYS A 64 -5.33 -10.07 -14.06
N GLY A 65 -5.78 -9.74 -15.27
CA GLY A 65 -7.00 -8.98 -15.50
C GLY A 65 -6.85 -7.46 -15.39
N HIS A 66 -5.70 -6.94 -14.99
CA HIS A 66 -5.46 -5.50 -14.80
C HIS A 66 -4.22 -5.02 -15.54
N LYS A 67 -4.43 -4.60 -16.78
CA LYS A 67 -3.34 -4.08 -17.61
C LYS A 67 -2.72 -2.82 -16.98
N ASP A 68 -1.39 -2.76 -16.98
CA ASP A 68 -0.61 -1.62 -16.48
C ASP A 68 -0.81 -1.27 -14.98
N ALA A 69 -1.49 -2.14 -14.23
CA ALA A 69 -1.69 -1.97 -12.81
C ALA A 69 -0.65 -2.75 -11.98
N ARG A 70 -0.34 -2.25 -10.80
CA ARG A 70 0.59 -2.86 -9.87
C ARG A 70 -0.01 -2.95 -8.48
N VAL A 71 0.39 -3.98 -7.74
CA VAL A 71 0.02 -4.13 -6.33
C VAL A 71 1.27 -4.16 -5.47
N ALA A 72 1.33 -3.30 -4.45
CA ALA A 72 2.34 -3.32 -3.41
C ALA A 72 1.76 -3.89 -2.13
N ILE A 73 2.46 -4.85 -1.52
CA ILE A 73 2.01 -5.51 -0.30
C ILE A 73 3.14 -5.53 0.75
N GLY A 74 2.77 -5.47 2.02
CA GLY A 74 3.72 -5.57 3.13
C GLY A 74 4.60 -4.35 3.37
N VAL A 75 4.29 -3.21 2.77
CA VAL A 75 5.08 -1.96 2.91
C VAL A 75 5.24 -1.56 4.38
N LEU A 76 4.19 -1.67 5.18
CA LEU A 76 4.19 -1.33 6.60
C LEU A 76 4.25 -2.57 7.52
N ALA A 77 4.52 -3.75 7.01
CA ALA A 77 4.51 -4.99 7.80
C ALA A 77 5.74 -5.20 8.70
N SER A 78 6.64 -4.22 8.79
CA SER A 78 7.84 -4.28 9.61
C SER A 78 8.06 -2.96 10.34
N ARG A 79 8.32 -3.03 11.65
CA ARG A 79 8.69 -1.83 12.44
C ARG A 79 9.96 -1.15 11.91
N LYS A 80 10.92 -1.94 11.41
CA LYS A 80 12.16 -1.43 10.81
C LYS A 80 11.85 -0.62 9.55
N ARG A 81 10.98 -1.14 8.65
CA ARG A 81 10.54 -0.40 7.46
C ARG A 81 9.80 0.88 7.84
N VAL A 82 8.78 0.77 8.70
CA VAL A 82 8.01 1.96 9.12
C VAL A 82 8.92 3.03 9.72
N ALA A 83 9.88 2.65 10.56
CA ALA A 83 10.83 3.58 11.14
C ALA A 83 11.70 4.27 10.07
N ALA A 84 12.20 3.50 9.10
CA ALA A 84 12.99 4.04 7.99
C ALA A 84 12.18 4.97 7.07
N LEU A 85 10.91 4.67 6.84
CA LEU A 85 10.00 5.51 6.04
C LEU A 85 9.62 6.80 6.77
N LEU A 86 9.56 6.76 8.10
CA LEU A 86 9.30 7.92 8.96
C LEU A 86 10.57 8.64 9.42
N ASP A 87 11.75 8.22 8.94
CA ASP A 87 13.06 8.79 9.30
C ASP A 87 13.27 8.88 10.81
N CYS A 88 13.15 7.72 11.48
CA CYS A 88 13.41 7.56 12.92
C CYS A 88 13.88 6.14 13.23
N LYS A 89 14.27 5.89 14.48
CA LYS A 89 14.59 4.54 14.96
C LYS A 89 13.31 3.77 15.32
N PRO A 90 13.31 2.43 15.27
CA PRO A 90 12.15 1.62 15.64
C PRO A 90 11.62 1.88 17.05
N GLU A 91 12.50 2.20 17.98
CA GLU A 91 12.18 2.51 19.39
C GLU A 91 11.47 3.86 19.54
N GLU A 92 11.69 4.76 18.58
CA GLU A 92 11.17 6.12 18.59
C GLU A 92 9.80 6.26 17.91
N LEU A 93 9.33 5.20 17.23
CA LEU A 93 8.08 5.24 16.43
C LEU A 93 6.89 5.75 17.23
N GLY A 94 6.66 5.21 18.43
CA GLY A 94 5.53 5.62 19.25
C GLY A 94 5.59 7.10 19.64
N LYS A 95 6.78 7.56 20.04
CA LYS A 95 7.01 8.97 20.40
C LYS A 95 6.81 9.90 19.20
N LYS A 96 7.32 9.50 18.02
CA LYS A 96 7.17 10.29 16.79
C LYS A 96 5.72 10.40 16.34
N LEU A 97 4.97 9.28 16.35
CA LEU A 97 3.55 9.27 16.00
C LEU A 97 2.73 10.13 16.99
N TYR A 98 2.97 9.98 18.30
CA TYR A 98 2.31 10.81 19.30
C TYR A 98 2.58 12.30 19.08
N HIS A 99 3.86 12.67 18.87
CA HIS A 99 4.24 14.05 18.55
C HIS A 99 3.53 14.60 17.30
N SER A 100 3.35 13.76 16.28
CA SER A 100 2.68 14.17 15.03
C SER A 100 1.18 14.44 15.23
N VAL A 101 0.54 13.70 16.13
CA VAL A 101 -0.87 13.93 16.50
C VAL A 101 -1.03 15.24 17.27
N ASP A 102 -0.11 15.52 18.21
CA ASP A 102 -0.14 16.75 19.00
C ASP A 102 0.27 18.00 18.21
N ASN A 103 0.97 17.82 17.09
CA ASN A 103 1.50 18.89 16.25
C ASN A 103 1.09 18.70 14.80
N PRO A 104 -0.21 18.79 14.46
CA PRO A 104 -0.67 18.62 13.11
C PRO A 104 -0.18 19.74 12.21
N ILE A 105 0.16 19.39 10.96
CA ILE A 105 0.51 20.37 9.92
C ILE A 105 -0.77 20.71 9.16
N ALA A 106 -1.07 21.99 9.05
CA ALA A 106 -2.23 22.43 8.29
C ALA A 106 -2.12 21.98 6.81
N PRO A 107 -3.23 21.55 6.19
CA PRO A 107 -3.25 21.22 4.78
C PRO A 107 -2.97 22.47 3.94
N VAL A 108 -2.33 22.26 2.80
CA VAL A 108 -2.10 23.31 1.80
C VAL A 108 -3.16 23.17 0.73
N GLU A 109 -3.92 24.25 0.51
CA GLU A 109 -4.88 24.29 -0.59
C GLU A 109 -4.14 24.32 -1.94
N TYR A 110 -4.50 23.40 -2.82
CA TYR A 110 -3.98 23.38 -4.17
C TYR A 110 -4.83 24.27 -5.07
N GLN A 111 -4.20 25.26 -5.71
CA GLN A 111 -4.85 26.16 -6.65
C GLN A 111 -4.61 25.67 -8.07
N GLY A 112 -5.68 25.30 -8.78
CA GLY A 112 -5.63 24.82 -10.16
C GLY A 112 -6.15 23.38 -10.35
N ASP A 113 -5.88 22.80 -11.51
CA ASP A 113 -6.33 21.47 -11.88
C ASP A 113 -5.53 20.41 -11.11
N ALA A 114 -6.13 19.84 -10.07
CA ALA A 114 -5.48 18.83 -9.25
C ALA A 114 -5.23 17.55 -10.05
N PRO A 115 -4.01 16.97 -10.01
CA PRO A 115 -3.69 15.73 -10.73
C PRO A 115 -4.61 14.57 -10.39
N CYS A 116 -5.11 14.48 -9.16
CA CYS A 116 -6.04 13.43 -8.73
C CYS A 116 -7.48 13.61 -9.26
N GLN A 117 -7.78 14.70 -9.95
CA GLN A 117 -9.08 15.01 -10.56
C GLN A 117 -9.04 14.99 -12.10
N GLN A 118 -7.90 14.62 -12.71
CA GLN A 118 -7.76 14.61 -14.17
C GLN A 118 -8.56 13.47 -14.83
N VAL A 119 -8.77 12.38 -14.12
CA VAL A 119 -9.60 11.26 -14.59
C VAL A 119 -10.73 11.06 -13.58
N VAL A 120 -11.95 11.11 -14.07
CA VAL A 120 -13.17 10.94 -13.27
C VAL A 120 -14.00 9.84 -13.87
N HIS A 121 -14.32 8.83 -13.07
CA HIS A 121 -15.26 7.77 -13.40
C HIS A 121 -16.54 7.97 -12.60
N LYS A 122 -17.68 7.84 -13.24
CA LYS A 122 -18.98 7.99 -12.61
C LYS A 122 -19.74 6.68 -12.67
N VAL A 123 -20.62 6.45 -11.71
CA VAL A 123 -21.43 5.24 -11.65
C VAL A 123 -22.40 5.11 -12.85
N GLU A 124 -22.73 6.24 -13.48
CA GLU A 124 -23.56 6.33 -14.68
C GLU A 124 -22.77 6.05 -15.98
N ASP A 125 -21.46 5.99 -15.93
CA ASP A 125 -20.66 5.72 -17.11
C ASP A 125 -20.95 4.30 -17.61
N PRO A 126 -21.12 4.08 -18.92
CA PRO A 126 -21.27 2.75 -19.48
C PRO A 126 -20.07 1.88 -19.07
N ASP A 127 -20.35 0.66 -18.68
CA ASP A 127 -19.33 -0.33 -18.28
C ASP A 127 -18.52 0.04 -17.02
N PHE A 128 -18.99 0.98 -16.20
CA PHE A 128 -18.33 1.30 -14.94
C PHE A 128 -18.32 0.09 -13.99
N ASN A 129 -17.12 -0.35 -13.66
CA ASN A 129 -16.90 -1.35 -12.63
C ASN A 129 -15.62 -0.98 -11.84
N LEU A 130 -15.77 -0.70 -10.56
CA LEU A 130 -14.64 -0.32 -9.71
C LEU A 130 -13.55 -1.40 -9.65
N TYR A 131 -13.93 -2.67 -9.71
CA TYR A 131 -12.96 -3.78 -9.66
C TYR A 131 -12.12 -3.90 -10.93
N ASP A 132 -12.59 -3.38 -12.06
CA ASP A 132 -11.79 -3.34 -13.29
C ASP A 132 -10.78 -2.20 -13.27
N LEU A 133 -11.06 -1.15 -12.50
CA LEU A 133 -10.17 0.00 -12.36
C LEU A 133 -9.09 -0.19 -11.29
N VAL A 134 -9.39 -0.94 -10.23
CA VAL A 134 -8.51 -1.08 -9.08
C VAL A 134 -8.19 -2.56 -8.84
N PRO A 135 -6.92 -2.97 -8.94
CA PRO A 135 -6.50 -4.35 -8.74
C PRO A 135 -6.49 -4.73 -7.24
N ALA A 136 -7.65 -4.65 -6.61
CA ALA A 136 -7.78 -5.01 -5.19
C ALA A 136 -7.72 -6.53 -5.03
N PRO A 137 -6.77 -7.08 -4.23
CA PRO A 137 -6.67 -8.53 -4.06
C PRO A 137 -7.70 -9.07 -3.07
N THR A 138 -8.14 -10.31 -3.31
CA THR A 138 -8.77 -11.15 -2.30
C THR A 138 -7.66 -11.93 -1.59
N ASN A 139 -7.53 -11.80 -0.27
CA ASN A 139 -6.37 -12.31 0.43
C ASN A 139 -6.45 -13.83 0.70
N THR A 140 -7.64 -14.36 0.96
CA THR A 140 -7.88 -15.79 1.12
C THR A 140 -9.11 -16.23 0.34
N PRO A 141 -9.23 -17.52 -0.05
CA PRO A 141 -10.40 -17.99 -0.79
C PRO A 141 -11.74 -17.82 -0.07
N ASP A 142 -11.70 -17.74 1.27
CA ASP A 142 -12.88 -17.63 2.13
C ASP A 142 -13.27 -16.18 2.44
N ASP A 143 -12.50 -15.19 1.95
CA ASP A 143 -12.84 -13.78 2.13
C ASP A 143 -14.10 -13.41 1.33
N ALA A 144 -14.91 -12.52 1.89
CA ALA A 144 -16.15 -12.06 1.26
C ALA A 144 -15.94 -11.27 -0.04
N GLY A 145 -14.71 -10.84 -0.33
CA GLY A 145 -14.36 -10.10 -1.53
C GLY A 145 -12.97 -9.47 -1.46
N PRO A 146 -12.61 -8.67 -2.47
CA PRO A 146 -11.33 -7.99 -2.51
C PRO A 146 -11.22 -6.87 -1.48
N TYR A 147 -10.00 -6.64 -0.97
CA TYR A 147 -9.70 -5.65 0.07
C TYR A 147 -8.60 -4.67 -0.33
N ILE A 148 -8.83 -3.40 -0.07
CA ILE A 148 -7.80 -2.36 -0.04
C ILE A 148 -7.45 -2.12 1.43
N THR A 149 -6.43 -2.78 1.94
CA THR A 149 -6.13 -2.86 3.39
C THR A 149 -5.44 -1.62 3.97
N LEU A 150 -4.90 -0.72 3.15
CA LEU A 150 -4.34 0.57 3.57
C LEU A 150 -5.24 1.75 3.16
N GLY A 151 -6.50 1.48 2.92
CA GLY A 151 -7.50 2.51 2.65
C GLY A 151 -7.74 3.37 3.88
N MET A 152 -7.62 4.68 3.73
CA MET A 152 -8.03 5.65 4.74
C MET A 152 -9.14 6.50 4.14
N CYS A 153 -10.34 6.41 4.73
CA CYS A 153 -11.48 7.21 4.31
C CYS A 153 -11.47 8.53 5.08
N TYR A 154 -11.36 9.61 4.35
CA TYR A 154 -11.58 10.95 4.88
C TYR A 154 -12.99 11.40 4.46
N ALA A 155 -13.83 11.66 5.45
CA ALA A 155 -15.20 12.10 5.20
C ALA A 155 -15.62 13.13 6.23
N THR A 156 -16.48 14.06 5.82
CA THR A 156 -17.16 14.98 6.72
C THR A 156 -18.56 14.46 7.01
N HIS A 157 -19.06 14.76 8.21
CA HIS A 157 -20.45 14.46 8.54
C HIS A 157 -21.37 15.26 7.61
N PRO A 158 -22.43 14.67 7.04
CA PRO A 158 -23.26 15.36 6.06
C PRO A 158 -24.00 16.59 6.62
N ASP A 159 -24.23 16.64 7.94
CA ASP A 159 -25.00 17.69 8.61
C ASP A 159 -24.11 18.68 9.40
N THR A 160 -22.79 18.54 9.36
CA THR A 160 -21.81 19.42 10.02
C THR A 160 -20.66 19.74 9.07
#